data_6e54f770486bba1870ac7758c824be93
#
_entry.id   6e54f770486bba1870ac7758c824be93
#
_cell.length_a   1.000
_cell.length_b   1.000
_cell.length_c   1.000
_cell.angle_alpha   90.00
_cell.angle_beta   90.00
_cell.angle_gamma   90.00
#
_symmetry.space_group_name_H-M   'P 1'
#
loop_
_entity.id
_entity.type
_entity.pdbx_description
1 polymer ?
#
loop_
_entity_poly.entity_id
_entity_poly.type
_entity_poly.pdbx_seq_one_letter_code
_entity_poly.pdbx_strand_id
1 'polypeptide(L)'
;MKLTIESMTYGADGLAHADNGKAVFVQGAVAGDTVEAEVVQDGKSFMRARTTEILEPSPDRIQPPCPFVGICGGCSWGNLSRTAQLAAKEQNLRSTLERIGKFAPEQVDELVQPICHTKDDWGYRNKIELEPTVVNGRVRLGMHGVDPSKIVTVDTCPLFDKRFPKALKSVVGALNYLSGSHDLGLERVGIRASRRTKALEVALWTPTGSFPRSQVSRVLADAAHPTSIVRVMSKGEKKARRVSKVEMLAGEGSWTENIAEGQMRLSAPSFFQVNTKGAEILIELVMEALDPQEDELAVDLYCGAGTFTLPLARRCDFVAAVEAYGPAVRDLRRNLEINKLDNVDVIGGDAVREFPDQDADVLVVDPPRAGLAPEAIDLIASTSARDVAYVSCDPATLARDLKRFVEEGTFSLVKITPVDLFPQTFHCETVVHFKRN
;
A
#
# COMPACT_ATOMS: atom_id res chain seq x y z
N MET A 1 28.13 21.12 -3.90
CA MET A 1 27.78 21.65 -5.23
C MET A 1 26.42 22.30 -5.17
N LYS A 2 26.27 23.45 -5.84
CA LYS A 2 24.96 24.13 -5.93
C LYS A 2 24.11 23.46 -7.02
N LEU A 3 22.84 23.15 -6.69
CA LEU A 3 21.90 22.49 -7.60
C LEU A 3 20.52 23.14 -7.49
N THR A 4 19.82 23.27 -8.61
CA THR A 4 18.38 23.59 -8.66
C THR A 4 17.61 22.32 -8.97
N ILE A 5 16.62 22.00 -8.15
CA ILE A 5 15.84 20.75 -8.26
C ILE A 5 14.72 20.95 -9.29
N GLU A 6 14.77 20.18 -10.36
CA GLU A 6 13.88 20.31 -11.52
C GLU A 6 12.54 19.59 -11.29
N SER A 7 12.58 18.40 -10.66
CA SER A 7 11.39 17.56 -10.45
C SER A 7 11.56 16.60 -9.28
N MET A 8 10.47 15.95 -8.88
CA MET A 8 10.50 14.80 -7.96
C MET A 8 10.57 13.50 -8.76
N THR A 9 11.41 12.57 -8.33
CA THR A 9 11.50 11.23 -8.94
C THR A 9 10.39 10.31 -8.47
N TYR A 10 10.18 9.17 -9.15
CA TYR A 10 9.44 8.04 -8.55
C TYR A 10 10.33 7.41 -7.45
N GLY A 11 10.43 8.13 -6.35
CA GLY A 11 11.31 7.86 -5.20
C GLY A 11 11.27 9.00 -4.19
N ALA A 12 12.19 8.94 -3.22
CA ALA A 12 12.29 9.96 -2.17
C ALA A 12 13.05 11.22 -2.62
N ASP A 13 13.82 11.13 -3.72
CA ASP A 13 14.83 12.13 -4.08
C ASP A 13 14.29 13.12 -5.13
N GLY A 14 14.73 14.37 -5.02
CA GLY A 14 14.61 15.35 -6.12
C GLY A 14 15.60 15.05 -7.24
N LEU A 15 15.28 15.43 -8.47
CA LEU A 15 16.14 15.33 -9.65
C LEU A 15 16.69 16.70 -10.02
N ALA A 16 17.99 16.76 -10.25
CA ALA A 16 18.71 17.88 -10.82
C ALA A 16 19.69 17.38 -11.87
N HIS A 17 20.31 18.28 -12.62
CA HIS A 17 21.44 17.96 -13.49
C HIS A 17 22.68 18.79 -13.10
N ALA A 18 23.83 18.15 -13.13
CA ALA A 18 25.12 18.83 -12.97
C ALA A 18 25.49 19.58 -14.25
N ASP A 19 26.47 20.51 -14.20
CA ASP A 19 26.91 21.32 -15.34
C ASP A 19 27.33 20.49 -16.58
N ASN A 20 27.75 19.25 -16.36
CA ASN A 20 28.11 18.31 -17.43
C ASN A 20 26.90 17.49 -17.97
N GLY A 21 25.68 17.83 -17.58
CA GLY A 21 24.44 17.16 -17.98
C GLY A 21 24.12 15.85 -17.26
N LYS A 22 24.94 15.45 -16.28
CA LYS A 22 24.73 14.21 -15.54
C LYS A 22 23.59 14.35 -14.52
N ALA A 23 22.66 13.41 -14.53
CA ALA A 23 21.56 13.38 -13.57
C ALA A 23 22.05 13.23 -12.12
N VAL A 24 21.49 14.01 -11.20
CA VAL A 24 21.81 14.01 -9.77
C VAL A 24 20.52 13.77 -8.97
N PHE A 25 20.46 12.66 -8.26
CA PHE A 25 19.39 12.37 -7.31
C PHE A 25 19.73 12.98 -5.95
N VAL A 26 18.92 13.94 -5.50
CA VAL A 26 19.24 14.79 -4.34
C VAL A 26 18.29 14.48 -3.19
N GLN A 27 18.82 13.83 -2.15
CA GLN A 27 18.08 13.50 -0.94
C GLN A 27 17.79 14.76 -0.11
N GLY A 28 16.55 14.91 0.39
CA GLY A 28 16.13 16.00 1.29
C GLY A 28 15.75 17.30 0.59
N ALA A 29 15.81 17.33 -0.74
CA ALA A 29 15.35 18.45 -1.56
C ALA A 29 13.97 18.17 -2.18
N VAL A 30 13.23 19.23 -2.50
CA VAL A 30 11.98 19.15 -3.26
C VAL A 30 12.09 19.98 -4.55
N ALA A 31 11.26 19.66 -5.52
CA ALA A 31 11.23 20.38 -6.79
C ALA A 31 11.09 21.89 -6.59
N GLY A 32 11.91 22.68 -7.27
CA GLY A 32 11.99 24.13 -7.16
C GLY A 32 12.95 24.65 -6.10
N ASP A 33 13.51 23.79 -5.21
CA ASP A 33 14.58 24.23 -4.30
C ASP A 33 15.87 24.52 -5.07
N THR A 34 16.62 25.54 -4.60
CA THR A 34 18.06 25.69 -4.88
C THR A 34 18.83 25.30 -3.62
N VAL A 35 19.74 24.33 -3.74
CA VAL A 35 20.42 23.73 -2.59
C VAL A 35 21.94 23.68 -2.76
N GLU A 36 22.67 23.70 -1.63
CA GLU A 36 23.99 23.09 -1.54
C GLU A 36 23.83 21.61 -1.23
N ALA A 37 24.54 20.76 -1.99
CA ALA A 37 24.50 19.32 -1.84
C ALA A 37 25.91 18.69 -1.85
N GLU A 38 26.08 17.71 -0.97
CA GLU A 38 27.27 16.86 -0.89
C GLU A 38 27.05 15.62 -1.74
N VAL A 39 27.97 15.32 -2.66
CA VAL A 39 27.94 14.10 -3.47
C VAL A 39 28.30 12.91 -2.57
N VAL A 40 27.37 11.98 -2.42
CA VAL A 40 27.54 10.75 -1.63
C VAL A 40 27.89 9.55 -2.50
N GLN A 41 27.58 9.63 -3.80
CA GLN A 41 27.92 8.60 -4.79
C GLN A 41 28.08 9.23 -6.17
N ASP A 42 29.20 8.96 -6.82
CA ASP A 42 29.44 9.35 -8.23
C ASP A 42 29.56 8.10 -9.11
N GLY A 43 28.50 7.76 -9.81
CA GLY A 43 28.42 6.62 -10.73
C GLY A 43 28.73 7.05 -12.18
N LYS A 44 28.77 6.11 -13.12
CA LYS A 44 29.05 6.42 -14.54
C LYS A 44 27.95 7.28 -15.19
N SER A 45 26.66 6.97 -14.94
CA SER A 45 25.51 7.59 -15.61
C SER A 45 24.74 8.58 -14.73
N PHE A 46 24.89 8.53 -13.42
CA PHE A 46 24.19 9.41 -12.49
C PHE A 46 25.02 9.63 -11.20
N MET A 47 24.66 10.66 -10.45
CA MET A 47 25.17 10.91 -9.10
C MET A 47 24.04 10.82 -8.07
N ARG A 48 24.41 10.53 -6.81
CA ARG A 48 23.55 10.75 -5.66
C ARG A 48 24.18 11.79 -4.75
N ALA A 49 23.37 12.72 -4.30
CA ALA A 49 23.80 13.78 -3.40
C ALA A 49 22.82 13.91 -2.23
N ARG A 50 23.27 14.52 -1.16
CA ARG A 50 22.46 14.85 0.01
C ARG A 50 22.49 16.36 0.22
N THR A 51 21.34 16.97 0.42
CA THR A 51 21.21 18.38 0.76
C THR A 51 21.92 18.68 2.08
N THR A 52 22.81 19.65 2.05
CA THR A 52 23.49 20.19 3.25
C THR A 52 22.88 21.50 3.68
N GLU A 53 22.40 22.31 2.70
CA GLU A 53 21.76 23.60 2.95
C GLU A 53 20.74 23.89 1.86
N ILE A 54 19.62 24.52 2.22
CA ILE A 54 18.62 25.05 1.28
C ILE A 54 18.92 26.53 1.12
N LEU A 55 19.41 26.92 -0.04
CA LEU A 55 19.77 28.30 -0.35
C LEU A 55 18.55 29.14 -0.68
N GLU A 56 17.67 28.59 -1.53
CA GLU A 56 16.43 29.23 -1.93
C GLU A 56 15.33 28.14 -1.88
N PRO A 57 14.39 28.23 -0.91
CA PRO A 57 13.33 27.24 -0.79
C PRO A 57 12.30 27.39 -1.92
N SER A 58 11.82 26.26 -2.44
CA SER A 58 10.69 26.21 -3.35
C SER A 58 9.42 26.83 -2.70
N PRO A 59 8.55 27.51 -3.47
CA PRO A 59 7.23 27.90 -2.99
C PRO A 59 6.36 26.72 -2.57
N ASP A 60 6.64 25.53 -3.09
CA ASP A 60 5.96 24.28 -2.76
C ASP A 60 6.55 23.54 -1.55
N ARG A 61 7.63 24.05 -0.97
CA ARG A 61 8.18 23.50 0.27
C ARG A 61 7.33 23.93 1.47
N ILE A 62 6.88 22.94 2.25
CA ILE A 62 6.07 23.18 3.45
C ILE A 62 6.78 22.68 4.71
N GLN A 63 6.38 23.23 5.86
CA GLN A 63 6.73 22.69 7.18
C GLN A 63 5.72 21.58 7.53
N PRO A 64 6.16 20.30 7.60
CA PRO A 64 5.27 19.20 7.93
C PRO A 64 4.87 19.22 9.42
N PRO A 65 3.66 18.71 9.78
CA PRO A 65 3.25 18.59 11.19
C PRO A 65 3.99 17.46 11.92
N CYS A 66 4.68 16.57 11.20
CA CYS A 66 5.44 15.46 11.76
C CYS A 66 6.91 15.85 11.97
N PRO A 67 7.44 15.78 13.23
CA PRO A 67 8.81 16.13 13.52
C PRO A 67 9.84 15.10 12.99
N PHE A 68 9.37 13.95 12.50
CA PHE A 68 10.23 12.86 12.02
C PHE A 68 10.39 12.86 10.49
N VAL A 69 9.81 13.81 9.76
CA VAL A 69 10.05 13.93 8.30
C VAL A 69 11.52 14.19 8.04
N GLY A 70 12.10 13.45 7.08
CA GLY A 70 13.55 13.47 6.80
C GLY A 70 14.39 12.55 7.69
N ILE A 71 13.81 11.95 8.74
CA ILE A 71 14.48 10.97 9.62
C ILE A 71 13.77 9.61 9.49
N CYS A 72 12.45 9.58 9.66
CA CYS A 72 11.59 8.42 9.40
C CYS A 72 11.36 8.27 7.89
N GLY A 73 11.45 7.04 7.39
CA GLY A 73 11.25 6.72 5.96
C GLY A 73 9.80 6.71 5.50
N GLY A 74 8.82 6.92 6.41
CA GLY A 74 7.40 6.78 6.09
C GLY A 74 6.77 7.90 5.26
N CYS A 75 7.35 9.11 5.30
CA CYS A 75 6.82 10.31 4.62
C CYS A 75 7.91 10.96 3.77
N SER A 76 8.27 10.33 2.66
CA SER A 76 9.37 10.77 1.79
C SER A 76 9.14 12.16 1.17
N TRP A 77 7.90 12.57 0.99
CA TRP A 77 7.47 13.85 0.43
C TRP A 77 6.72 14.73 1.43
N GLY A 78 6.90 14.49 2.74
CA GLY A 78 6.17 15.20 3.79
C GLY A 78 6.43 16.71 3.85
N ASN A 79 7.51 17.20 3.25
CA ASN A 79 7.88 18.60 3.13
C ASN A 79 7.52 19.23 1.76
N LEU A 80 6.78 18.53 0.91
CA LEU A 80 6.27 19.02 -0.36
C LEU A 80 4.77 19.31 -0.25
N SER A 81 4.29 20.41 -0.85
CA SER A 81 2.87 20.78 -0.89
C SER A 81 2.01 19.67 -1.51
N ARG A 82 0.74 19.57 -1.06
CA ARG A 82 -0.17 18.56 -1.59
C ARG A 82 -0.37 18.65 -3.10
N THR A 83 -0.53 19.88 -3.61
CA THR A 83 -0.68 20.13 -5.04
C THR A 83 0.54 19.67 -5.83
N ALA A 84 1.74 19.98 -5.36
CA ALA A 84 2.97 19.54 -6.00
C ALA A 84 3.18 18.01 -5.90
N GLN A 85 2.76 17.36 -4.81
CA GLN A 85 2.78 15.90 -4.71
C GLN A 85 1.89 15.25 -5.78
N LEU A 86 0.67 15.74 -5.99
CA LEU A 86 -0.26 15.22 -7.00
C LEU A 86 0.31 15.40 -8.41
N ALA A 87 0.78 16.61 -8.75
CA ALA A 87 1.40 16.90 -10.03
C ALA A 87 2.63 16.01 -10.32
N ALA A 88 3.50 15.82 -9.31
CA ALA A 88 4.68 14.98 -9.44
C ALA A 88 4.33 13.48 -9.63
N LYS A 89 3.28 12.98 -8.97
CA LYS A 89 2.81 11.59 -9.17
C LYS A 89 2.28 11.36 -10.57
N GLU A 90 1.45 12.28 -11.07
CA GLU A 90 0.92 12.21 -12.42
C GLU A 90 2.05 12.28 -13.46
N GLN A 91 2.98 13.24 -13.31
CA GLN A 91 4.14 13.37 -14.19
C GLN A 91 5.04 12.12 -14.18
N ASN A 92 5.28 11.52 -13.01
CA ASN A 92 6.07 10.29 -12.90
C ASN A 92 5.39 9.11 -13.61
N LEU A 93 4.06 8.98 -13.52
CA LEU A 93 3.31 7.96 -14.26
C LEU A 93 3.47 8.17 -15.78
N ARG A 94 3.17 9.38 -16.27
CA ARG A 94 3.30 9.73 -17.70
C ARG A 94 4.69 9.43 -18.24
N SER A 95 5.74 9.94 -17.59
CA SER A 95 7.14 9.67 -17.97
C SER A 95 7.51 8.18 -17.95
N THR A 96 6.88 7.40 -17.07
CA THR A 96 7.14 5.96 -16.97
C THR A 96 6.46 5.21 -18.12
N LEU A 97 5.24 5.59 -18.48
CA LEU A 97 4.53 5.04 -19.64
C LEU A 97 5.30 5.29 -20.94
N GLU A 98 5.82 6.50 -21.13
CA GLU A 98 6.64 6.84 -22.30
C GLU A 98 7.96 6.04 -22.34
N ARG A 99 8.72 6.06 -21.23
CA ARG A 99 10.07 5.48 -21.20
C ARG A 99 10.09 3.97 -21.16
N ILE A 100 9.24 3.33 -20.36
CA ILE A 100 9.20 1.88 -20.15
C ILE A 100 8.14 1.26 -21.05
N GLY A 101 6.93 1.80 -21.04
CA GLY A 101 5.80 1.33 -21.86
C GLY A 101 5.99 1.57 -23.35
N LYS A 102 6.83 2.56 -23.72
CA LYS A 102 7.08 2.98 -25.10
C LYS A 102 5.83 3.57 -25.80
N PHE A 103 4.88 4.07 -25.03
CA PHE A 103 3.73 4.81 -25.55
C PHE A 103 4.17 6.17 -26.07
N ALA A 104 3.56 6.61 -27.18
CA ALA A 104 3.80 7.96 -27.70
C ALA A 104 3.22 9.02 -26.72
N PRO A 105 3.83 10.22 -26.60
CA PRO A 105 3.33 11.26 -25.70
C PRO A 105 1.84 11.59 -25.92
N GLU A 106 1.40 11.64 -27.18
CA GLU A 106 0.02 11.93 -27.56
C GLU A 106 -0.95 10.85 -27.05
N GLN A 107 -0.55 9.57 -27.09
CA GLN A 107 -1.32 8.45 -26.52
C GLN A 107 -1.39 8.55 -24.99
N VAL A 108 -0.29 8.92 -24.33
CA VAL A 108 -0.25 9.13 -22.87
C VAL A 108 -1.17 10.27 -22.47
N ASP A 109 -1.19 11.37 -23.25
CA ASP A 109 -2.05 12.52 -22.99
C ASP A 109 -3.55 12.18 -23.14
N GLU A 110 -3.90 11.34 -24.11
CA GLU A 110 -5.27 10.86 -24.32
C GLU A 110 -5.74 9.90 -23.23
N LEU A 111 -4.89 8.94 -22.84
CA LEU A 111 -5.26 7.84 -21.95
C LEU A 111 -5.22 8.23 -20.46
N VAL A 112 -4.24 9.04 -20.03
CA VAL A 112 -4.01 9.33 -18.62
C VAL A 112 -4.94 10.43 -18.13
N GLN A 113 -5.83 10.04 -17.22
CA GLN A 113 -6.78 10.93 -16.57
C GLN A 113 -6.13 11.75 -15.44
N PRO A 114 -6.76 12.85 -14.99
CA PRO A 114 -6.34 13.56 -13.80
C PRO A 114 -6.30 12.63 -12.59
N ILE A 115 -5.33 12.83 -11.70
CA ILE A 115 -5.14 11.99 -10.51
C ILE A 115 -6.32 12.12 -9.53
N CYS A 116 -6.94 11.00 -9.21
CA CYS A 116 -7.95 10.91 -8.16
C CYS A 116 -7.30 10.94 -6.76
N HIS A 117 -7.92 11.62 -5.81
CA HIS A 117 -7.39 11.72 -4.46
C HIS A 117 -8.45 11.97 -3.40
N THR A 118 -8.17 11.59 -2.16
CA THR A 118 -8.98 11.96 -1.00
C THR A 118 -8.65 13.38 -0.53
N LYS A 119 -9.54 13.97 0.28
CA LYS A 119 -9.31 15.29 0.92
C LYS A 119 -8.39 15.21 2.13
N ASP A 120 -8.08 14.01 2.64
CA ASP A 120 -7.29 13.83 3.85
C ASP A 120 -5.80 13.76 3.49
N ASP A 121 -5.02 14.80 3.81
CA ASP A 121 -3.56 14.82 3.63
C ASP A 121 -2.85 14.05 4.76
N TRP A 122 -3.45 14.06 5.96
CA TRP A 122 -2.97 13.45 7.19
C TRP A 122 -4.12 12.73 7.90
N GLY A 123 -3.79 11.79 8.78
CA GLY A 123 -4.77 11.06 9.58
C GLY A 123 -5.65 10.12 8.77
N TYR A 124 -5.20 9.70 7.60
CA TYR A 124 -5.92 8.79 6.71
C TYR A 124 -5.61 7.32 6.97
N ARG A 125 -4.46 7.05 7.59
CA ARG A 125 -3.88 5.71 7.69
C ARG A 125 -4.57 4.89 8.76
N ASN A 126 -5.17 3.79 8.36
CA ASN A 126 -5.83 2.85 9.28
C ASN A 126 -4.86 1.85 9.91
N LYS A 127 -3.60 1.75 9.44
CA LYS A 127 -2.60 0.80 9.94
C LYS A 127 -1.23 1.44 10.08
N ILE A 128 -0.55 1.11 11.21
CA ILE A 128 0.87 1.39 11.45
C ILE A 128 1.55 0.08 11.85
N GLU A 129 2.75 -0.13 11.36
CA GLU A 129 3.62 -1.23 11.79
C GLU A 129 4.91 -0.67 12.38
N LEU A 130 5.34 -1.24 13.50
CA LEU A 130 6.52 -0.87 14.25
C LEU A 130 7.44 -2.07 14.39
N GLU A 131 8.74 -1.83 14.39
CA GLU A 131 9.75 -2.83 14.70
C GLU A 131 10.44 -2.52 16.02
N PRO A 132 10.86 -3.55 16.78
CA PRO A 132 11.62 -3.36 18.00
C PRO A 132 13.09 -2.99 17.68
N THR A 133 13.65 -2.11 18.50
CA THR A 133 15.08 -1.77 18.54
C THR A 133 15.53 -1.66 19.98
N VAL A 134 16.83 -1.73 20.23
CA VAL A 134 17.39 -1.57 21.57
C VAL A 134 18.06 -0.21 21.69
N VAL A 135 17.59 0.59 22.64
CA VAL A 135 18.16 1.91 22.96
C VAL A 135 18.49 1.94 24.44
N ASN A 136 19.76 2.18 24.77
CA ASN A 136 20.27 2.18 26.16
C ASN A 136 19.87 0.93 26.96
N GLY A 137 20.00 -0.26 26.33
CA GLY A 137 19.69 -1.55 26.94
C GLY A 137 18.18 -1.84 27.11
N ARG A 138 17.30 -1.01 26.55
CA ARG A 138 15.84 -1.21 26.64
C ARG A 138 15.23 -1.37 25.26
N VAL A 139 14.28 -2.27 25.12
CA VAL A 139 13.49 -2.42 23.90
C VAL A 139 12.64 -1.17 23.69
N ARG A 140 12.71 -0.63 22.47
CA ARG A 140 11.89 0.47 21.99
C ARG A 140 11.26 0.07 20.68
N LEU A 141 10.14 0.70 20.35
CA LEU A 141 9.44 0.49 19.08
C LEU A 141 9.62 1.70 18.17
N GLY A 142 9.76 1.45 16.90
CA GLY A 142 9.94 2.51 15.92
C GLY A 142 9.62 2.07 14.50
N MET A 143 9.88 2.96 13.56
CA MET A 143 9.72 2.73 12.12
C MET A 143 11.08 2.77 11.44
N HIS A 144 11.21 2.14 10.28
CA HIS A 144 12.42 2.28 9.47
C HIS A 144 12.69 3.74 9.16
N GLY A 145 13.96 4.12 9.30
CA GLY A 145 14.44 5.45 8.93
C GLY A 145 14.56 5.64 7.42
N VAL A 146 14.92 6.85 7.01
CA VAL A 146 15.41 7.14 5.64
C VAL A 146 16.62 6.26 5.31
N ASP A 147 17.48 6.01 6.29
CA ASP A 147 18.43 4.89 6.27
C ASP A 147 17.70 3.64 6.77
N PRO A 148 17.37 2.67 5.88
CA PRO A 148 16.56 1.51 6.24
C PRO A 148 17.24 0.55 7.23
N SER A 149 18.53 0.71 7.48
CA SER A 149 19.26 -0.05 8.51
C SER A 149 18.97 0.45 9.93
N LYS A 150 18.38 1.63 10.07
CA LYS A 150 18.07 2.29 11.34
C LYS A 150 16.59 2.28 11.64
N ILE A 151 16.25 2.03 12.91
CA ILE A 151 14.89 2.18 13.43
C ILE A 151 14.80 3.51 14.18
N VAL A 152 13.91 4.36 13.75
CA VAL A 152 13.57 5.65 14.39
C VAL A 152 12.46 5.40 15.40
N THR A 153 12.75 5.60 16.68
CA THR A 153 11.75 5.44 17.74
C THR A 153 10.69 6.53 17.63
N VAL A 154 9.43 6.12 17.59
CA VAL A 154 8.29 7.03 17.44
C VAL A 154 7.20 6.68 18.46
N ASP A 155 6.56 7.71 19.00
CA ASP A 155 5.38 7.57 19.86
C ASP A 155 4.17 8.35 19.30
N THR A 156 4.35 8.97 18.14
CA THR A 156 3.32 9.69 17.40
C THR A 156 3.53 9.51 15.89
N CYS A 157 2.43 9.51 15.15
CA CYS A 157 2.45 9.51 13.69
C CYS A 157 1.20 10.26 13.17
N PRO A 158 1.37 11.47 12.60
CA PRO A 158 0.24 12.25 12.07
C PRO A 158 -0.51 11.58 10.91
N LEU A 159 0.06 10.56 10.24
CA LEU A 159 -0.65 9.77 9.23
C LEU A 159 -1.72 8.86 9.83
N PHE A 160 -1.53 8.41 11.11
CA PHE A 160 -2.45 7.47 11.74
C PHE A 160 -3.81 8.12 12.00
N ASP A 161 -4.87 7.32 11.99
CA ASP A 161 -6.24 7.79 12.12
C ASP A 161 -6.41 8.73 13.33
N LYS A 162 -6.77 9.97 13.05
CA LYS A 162 -6.89 11.05 14.02
C LYS A 162 -7.97 10.83 15.10
N ARG A 163 -8.84 9.82 14.95
CA ARG A 163 -9.78 9.41 16.01
C ARG A 163 -9.09 8.65 17.14
N PHE A 164 -7.90 8.13 16.88
CA PHE A 164 -7.11 7.37 17.85
C PHE A 164 -5.78 8.08 18.19
N PRO A 165 -5.80 9.36 18.58
CA PRO A 165 -4.59 10.18 18.68
C PRO A 165 -3.61 9.69 19.75
N LYS A 166 -4.09 8.92 20.72
CA LYS A 166 -3.28 8.37 21.81
C LYS A 166 -2.91 6.91 21.62
N ALA A 167 -3.52 6.19 20.67
CA ALA A 167 -3.36 4.73 20.55
C ALA A 167 -1.89 4.32 20.36
N LEU A 168 -1.17 4.97 19.44
CA LEU A 168 0.24 4.67 19.21
C LEU A 168 1.07 4.86 20.47
N LYS A 169 0.95 6.02 21.13
CA LYS A 169 1.68 6.33 22.38
C LYS A 169 1.34 5.36 23.50
N SER A 170 0.07 5.02 23.67
CA SER A 170 -0.39 4.07 24.69
C SER A 170 0.16 2.67 24.47
N VAL A 171 0.08 2.16 23.21
CA VAL A 171 0.60 0.82 22.86
C VAL A 171 2.12 0.77 23.02
N VAL A 172 2.84 1.78 22.50
CA VAL A 172 4.31 1.86 22.63
C VAL A 172 4.71 1.93 24.10
N GLY A 173 4.01 2.75 24.92
CA GLY A 173 4.27 2.87 26.36
C GLY A 173 4.05 1.55 27.10
N ALA A 174 2.94 0.87 26.84
CA ALA A 174 2.60 -0.43 27.43
C ALA A 174 3.64 -1.51 27.07
N LEU A 175 4.03 -1.61 25.82
CA LEU A 175 5.00 -2.62 25.37
C LEU A 175 6.42 -2.31 25.87
N ASN A 176 6.82 -1.04 25.94
CA ASN A 176 8.09 -0.64 26.54
C ASN A 176 8.15 -0.97 28.04
N TYR A 177 7.03 -0.79 28.76
CA TYR A 177 6.92 -1.18 30.17
C TYR A 177 7.05 -2.71 30.33
N LEU A 178 6.30 -3.47 29.56
CA LEU A 178 6.34 -4.94 29.59
C LEU A 178 7.72 -5.50 29.23
N SER A 179 8.37 -4.94 28.23
CA SER A 179 9.74 -5.35 27.80
C SER A 179 10.82 -5.02 28.83
N GLY A 180 10.53 -4.20 29.84
CA GLY A 180 11.43 -3.94 30.96
C GLY A 180 11.49 -5.10 31.95
N SER A 181 10.50 -5.97 31.99
CA SER A 181 10.40 -7.11 32.93
C SER A 181 10.29 -8.48 32.24
N HIS A 182 10.04 -8.51 30.93
CA HIS A 182 9.88 -9.74 30.16
C HIS A 182 10.51 -9.60 28.79
N ASP A 183 11.18 -10.63 28.31
CA ASP A 183 11.48 -10.75 26.88
C ASP A 183 10.20 -11.22 26.18
N LEU A 184 9.57 -10.31 25.45
CA LEU A 184 8.35 -10.60 24.69
C LEU A 184 8.64 -11.26 23.34
N GLY A 185 9.91 -11.33 22.92
CA GLY A 185 10.28 -11.84 21.60
C GLY A 185 9.60 -11.08 20.46
N LEU A 186 9.35 -9.76 20.62
CA LEU A 186 8.69 -8.96 19.61
C LEU A 186 9.53 -8.88 18.34
N GLU A 187 8.91 -9.18 17.21
CA GLU A 187 9.50 -9.04 15.88
C GLU A 187 8.89 -7.87 15.11
N ARG A 188 7.60 -7.61 15.36
CA ARG A 188 6.82 -6.52 14.77
C ARG A 188 5.58 -6.27 15.61
N VAL A 189 5.10 -5.05 15.61
CA VAL A 189 3.85 -4.66 16.24
C VAL A 189 3.00 -3.93 15.19
N GLY A 190 1.79 -4.43 14.92
CA GLY A 190 0.81 -3.78 14.08
C GLY A 190 -0.29 -3.13 14.93
N ILE A 191 -0.68 -1.92 14.56
CA ILE A 191 -1.81 -1.24 15.17
C ILE A 191 -2.75 -0.87 14.02
N ARG A 192 -3.99 -1.38 14.06
CA ARG A 192 -5.06 -1.04 13.10
C ARG A 192 -6.17 -0.28 13.80
N ALA A 193 -6.69 0.74 13.15
CA ALA A 193 -7.80 1.53 13.65
C ALA A 193 -8.83 1.77 12.55
N SER A 194 -10.12 1.74 12.92
CA SER A 194 -11.21 2.14 12.04
C SER A 194 -12.06 3.22 12.69
N ARG A 195 -12.13 4.39 12.05
CA ARG A 195 -13.01 5.47 12.49
C ARG A 195 -14.49 5.15 12.29
N ARG A 196 -14.81 4.21 11.42
CA ARG A 196 -16.19 3.86 11.06
C ARG A 196 -16.79 2.87 12.05
N THR A 197 -16.03 1.83 12.39
CA THR A 197 -16.48 0.79 13.35
C THR A 197 -15.99 1.05 14.79
N LYS A 198 -15.09 2.03 14.99
CA LYS A 198 -14.36 2.29 16.24
C LYS A 198 -13.45 1.12 16.67
N ALA A 199 -13.18 0.18 15.77
CA ALA A 199 -12.28 -0.93 16.03
C ALA A 199 -10.82 -0.43 16.19
N LEU A 200 -10.13 -0.96 17.19
CA LEU A 200 -8.70 -0.81 17.40
C LEU A 200 -8.10 -2.20 17.66
N GLU A 201 -7.25 -2.66 16.76
CA GLU A 201 -6.52 -3.92 16.90
C GLU A 201 -5.05 -3.67 17.21
N VAL A 202 -4.50 -4.41 18.17
CA VAL A 202 -3.08 -4.51 18.44
C VAL A 202 -2.62 -5.93 18.14
N ALA A 203 -1.72 -6.06 17.17
CA ALA A 203 -1.18 -7.34 16.74
C ALA A 203 0.32 -7.43 17.06
N LEU A 204 0.74 -8.51 17.72
CA LEU A 204 2.09 -8.76 18.18
C LEU A 204 2.69 -9.94 17.40
N TRP A 205 3.65 -9.70 16.53
CA TRP A 205 4.40 -10.76 15.85
C TRP A 205 5.54 -11.22 16.72
N THR A 206 5.56 -12.53 16.97
CA THR A 206 6.57 -13.16 17.83
C THR A 206 6.92 -14.54 17.28
N PRO A 207 8.08 -15.13 17.65
CA PRO A 207 8.33 -16.55 17.45
C PRO A 207 7.30 -17.39 18.23
N THR A 208 7.24 -18.67 17.89
CA THR A 208 6.52 -19.67 18.70
C THR A 208 7.24 -19.86 20.04
N GLY A 209 6.51 -20.14 21.12
CA GLY A 209 7.10 -20.39 22.43
C GLY A 209 6.30 -19.76 23.59
N SER A 210 6.91 -19.76 24.78
CA SER A 210 6.33 -19.16 25.97
C SER A 210 6.08 -17.66 25.77
N PHE A 211 4.97 -17.17 26.33
CA PHE A 211 4.56 -15.78 26.20
C PHE A 211 3.68 -15.36 27.38
N PRO A 212 3.88 -14.21 28.03
CA PRO A 212 3.12 -13.78 29.20
C PRO A 212 1.73 -13.24 28.84
N ARG A 213 0.86 -14.10 28.28
CA ARG A 213 -0.45 -13.76 27.69
C ARG A 213 -1.30 -12.86 28.55
N SER A 214 -1.58 -13.31 29.79
CA SER A 214 -2.50 -12.60 30.70
C SER A 214 -1.98 -11.21 31.08
N GLN A 215 -0.67 -11.07 31.27
CA GLN A 215 -0.07 -9.79 31.63
C GLN A 215 -0.07 -8.83 30.43
N VAL A 216 0.33 -9.31 29.24
CA VAL A 216 0.32 -8.51 28.00
C VAL A 216 -1.10 -8.06 27.67
N SER A 217 -2.07 -8.99 27.71
CA SER A 217 -3.48 -8.68 27.47
C SER A 217 -3.99 -7.61 28.42
N ARG A 218 -3.78 -7.75 29.71
CA ARG A 218 -4.23 -6.78 30.72
C ARG A 218 -3.60 -5.40 30.53
N VAL A 219 -2.27 -5.34 30.41
CA VAL A 219 -1.57 -4.04 30.31
C VAL A 219 -1.94 -3.30 29.02
N LEU A 220 -2.08 -4.00 27.90
CA LEU A 220 -2.54 -3.38 26.65
C LEU A 220 -4.01 -2.95 26.71
N ALA A 221 -4.88 -3.76 27.32
CA ALA A 221 -6.29 -3.43 27.52
C ALA A 221 -6.45 -2.15 28.35
N ASP A 222 -5.72 -2.05 29.47
CA ASP A 222 -5.76 -0.89 30.37
C ASP A 222 -5.17 0.37 29.71
N ALA A 223 -4.14 0.23 28.89
CA ALA A 223 -3.44 1.38 28.33
C ALA A 223 -4.10 1.97 27.06
N ALA A 224 -4.65 1.12 26.20
CA ALA A 224 -5.08 1.53 24.86
C ALA A 224 -6.56 1.18 24.56
N HIS A 225 -7.22 0.41 25.40
CA HIS A 225 -8.61 -0.05 25.22
C HIS A 225 -8.91 -0.62 23.83
N PRO A 226 -8.07 -1.53 23.30
CA PRO A 226 -8.30 -2.10 21.99
C PRO A 226 -9.52 -3.03 21.96
N THR A 227 -10.20 -3.10 20.82
CA THR A 227 -11.28 -4.07 20.59
C THR A 227 -10.72 -5.47 20.30
N SER A 228 -9.46 -5.56 19.93
CA SER A 228 -8.78 -6.83 19.63
C SER A 228 -7.30 -6.76 19.98
N ILE A 229 -6.79 -7.80 20.67
CA ILE A 229 -5.37 -8.03 20.88
C ILE A 229 -5.07 -9.44 20.37
N VAL A 230 -4.14 -9.55 19.43
CA VAL A 230 -3.75 -10.83 18.85
C VAL A 230 -2.24 -11.02 18.89
N ARG A 231 -1.81 -12.27 19.04
CA ARG A 231 -0.44 -12.71 18.84
C ARG A 231 -0.35 -13.47 17.54
N VAL A 232 0.50 -12.99 16.62
CA VAL A 232 0.78 -13.66 15.36
C VAL A 232 2.11 -14.39 15.51
N MET A 233 2.06 -15.72 15.52
CA MET A 233 3.25 -16.55 15.63
C MET A 233 3.80 -16.87 14.25
N SER A 234 5.10 -16.62 14.06
CA SER A 234 5.82 -16.91 12.83
C SER A 234 6.85 -18.03 13.03
N LYS A 235 7.13 -18.77 11.95
CA LYS A 235 8.16 -19.81 11.86
C LYS A 235 9.05 -19.52 10.66
N GLY A 236 10.31 -19.94 10.74
CA GLY A 236 11.30 -19.79 9.66
C GLY A 236 12.25 -18.61 9.87
N GLU A 237 13.23 -18.49 9.00
CA GLU A 237 14.22 -17.41 9.02
C GLU A 237 13.61 -16.05 8.65
N LYS A 238 14.23 -14.94 9.08
CA LYS A 238 13.69 -13.58 8.93
C LYS A 238 13.20 -13.25 7.50
N LYS A 239 13.85 -13.77 6.46
CA LYS A 239 13.49 -13.53 5.05
C LYS A 239 12.39 -14.46 4.49
N ALA A 240 12.09 -15.58 5.17
CA ALA A 240 11.14 -16.60 4.72
C ALA A 240 10.12 -16.99 5.79
N ARG A 241 9.79 -16.06 6.66
CA ARG A 241 8.84 -16.30 7.76
C ARG A 241 7.45 -16.55 7.23
N ARG A 242 6.83 -17.60 7.74
CA ARG A 242 5.42 -17.92 7.49
C ARG A 242 4.62 -17.82 8.77
N VAL A 243 3.43 -17.25 8.70
CA VAL A 243 2.48 -17.25 9.81
C VAL A 243 2.08 -18.71 10.09
N SER A 244 2.34 -19.15 11.31
CA SER A 244 2.00 -20.51 11.77
C SER A 244 0.69 -20.56 12.52
N LYS A 245 0.38 -19.50 13.30
CA LYS A 245 -0.84 -19.40 14.11
C LYS A 245 -1.12 -17.94 14.45
N VAL A 246 -2.40 -17.59 14.49
CA VAL A 246 -2.90 -16.37 15.13
C VAL A 246 -3.61 -16.79 16.43
N GLU A 247 -3.19 -16.19 17.53
CA GLU A 247 -3.75 -16.45 18.86
C GLU A 247 -4.45 -15.19 19.35
N MET A 248 -5.72 -15.29 19.66
CA MET A 248 -6.48 -14.21 20.29
C MET A 248 -6.05 -14.11 21.76
N LEU A 249 -5.58 -12.94 22.17
CA LEU A 249 -5.22 -12.65 23.56
C LEU A 249 -6.38 -11.97 24.28
N ALA A 250 -7.11 -11.09 23.60
CA ALA A 250 -8.34 -10.46 24.11
C ALA A 250 -9.21 -9.93 22.96
N GLY A 251 -10.50 -9.75 23.25
CA GLY A 251 -11.47 -9.13 22.35
C GLY A 251 -11.88 -9.99 21.16
N GLU A 252 -12.03 -9.38 19.99
CA GLU A 252 -12.67 -10.01 18.81
C GLU A 252 -11.74 -10.91 17.97
N GLY A 253 -10.44 -10.82 18.16
CA GLY A 253 -9.44 -11.60 17.40
C GLY A 253 -9.25 -11.17 15.95
N SER A 254 -9.83 -10.03 15.55
CA SER A 254 -9.75 -9.47 14.21
C SER A 254 -10.09 -7.98 14.23
N TRP A 255 -9.74 -7.29 13.15
CA TRP A 255 -10.11 -5.91 12.90
C TRP A 255 -11.28 -5.83 11.93
N THR A 256 -12.22 -4.90 12.18
CA THR A 256 -13.41 -4.70 11.35
C THR A 256 -13.40 -3.30 10.73
N GLU A 257 -13.67 -3.23 9.43
CA GLU A 257 -13.83 -1.98 8.69
C GLU A 257 -15.14 -2.01 7.88
N ASN A 258 -15.78 -0.86 7.76
CA ASN A 258 -16.88 -0.67 6.82
C ASN A 258 -16.35 0.06 5.58
N ILE A 259 -16.58 -0.53 4.42
CA ILE A 259 -16.37 0.11 3.12
C ILE A 259 -17.73 0.37 2.47
N ALA A 260 -17.76 1.15 1.39
CA ALA A 260 -19.04 1.50 0.72
C ALA A 260 -19.90 0.28 0.42
N GLU A 261 -19.28 -0.83 0.03
CA GLU A 261 -19.94 -2.05 -0.43
C GLU A 261 -20.17 -3.11 0.66
N GLY A 262 -19.86 -2.80 1.93
CA GLY A 262 -20.13 -3.73 3.00
C GLY A 262 -19.16 -3.68 4.18
N GLN A 263 -19.24 -4.70 5.02
CA GLN A 263 -18.34 -4.86 6.16
C GLN A 263 -17.25 -5.86 5.84
N MET A 264 -16.02 -5.50 6.16
CA MET A 264 -14.86 -6.38 6.09
C MET A 264 -14.34 -6.69 7.48
N ARG A 265 -14.10 -7.96 7.75
CA ARG A 265 -13.45 -8.46 8.97
C ARG A 265 -12.14 -9.13 8.58
N LEU A 266 -11.04 -8.63 9.12
CA LEU A 266 -9.69 -8.94 8.68
C LEU A 266 -8.84 -9.44 9.84
N SER A 267 -8.18 -10.57 9.64
CA SER A 267 -7.15 -11.04 10.54
C SER A 267 -5.87 -10.21 10.42
N ALA A 268 -5.09 -10.13 11.49
CA ALA A 268 -3.88 -9.31 11.52
C ALA A 268 -2.87 -9.58 10.39
N PRO A 269 -2.66 -10.82 9.93
CA PRO A 269 -1.77 -11.11 8.80
C PRO A 269 -2.28 -10.63 7.45
N SER A 270 -3.61 -10.54 7.27
CA SER A 270 -4.19 -10.18 5.96
C SER A 270 -3.90 -8.74 5.60
N PHE A 271 -3.71 -8.53 4.29
CA PHE A 271 -3.57 -7.20 3.72
C PHE A 271 -4.94 -6.51 3.63
N PHE A 272 -4.95 -5.22 3.79
CA PHE A 272 -5.99 -4.29 3.40
C PHE A 272 -5.36 -2.93 3.11
N GLN A 273 -5.94 -2.17 2.20
CA GLN A 273 -5.47 -0.83 1.86
C GLN A 273 -5.44 0.07 3.09
N VAL A 274 -4.30 0.74 3.33
CA VAL A 274 -4.10 1.54 4.55
C VAL A 274 -4.89 2.84 4.58
N ASN A 275 -5.51 3.21 3.46
CA ASN A 275 -6.40 4.36 3.31
C ASN A 275 -7.77 3.87 2.84
N THR A 276 -8.71 3.72 3.76
CA THR A 276 -10.05 3.20 3.48
C THR A 276 -10.79 4.02 2.42
N LYS A 277 -10.69 5.35 2.45
CA LYS A 277 -11.31 6.21 1.43
C LYS A 277 -10.65 6.07 0.06
N GLY A 278 -9.32 5.89 0.05
CA GLY A 278 -8.60 5.60 -1.19
C GLY A 278 -8.99 4.24 -1.78
N ALA A 279 -9.21 3.23 -0.93
CA ALA A 279 -9.74 1.94 -1.38
C ALA A 279 -11.13 2.07 -2.02
N GLU A 280 -12.00 2.93 -1.50
CA GLU A 280 -13.32 3.21 -2.10
C GLU A 280 -13.20 3.87 -3.47
N ILE A 281 -12.25 4.80 -3.66
CA ILE A 281 -11.96 5.36 -5.00
C ILE A 281 -11.51 4.26 -5.96
N LEU A 282 -10.66 3.32 -5.53
CA LEU A 282 -10.25 2.20 -6.37
C LEU A 282 -11.46 1.32 -6.75
N ILE A 283 -12.35 1.02 -5.79
CA ILE A 283 -13.57 0.26 -6.05
C ILE A 283 -14.47 0.99 -7.06
N GLU A 284 -14.72 2.28 -6.87
CA GLU A 284 -15.53 3.09 -7.78
C GLU A 284 -14.96 3.06 -9.21
N LEU A 285 -13.65 3.25 -9.38
CA LEU A 285 -12.99 3.23 -10.68
C LEU A 285 -13.02 1.85 -11.34
N VAL A 286 -12.86 0.78 -10.57
CA VAL A 286 -12.95 -0.61 -11.09
C VAL A 286 -14.39 -0.91 -11.50
N MET A 287 -15.39 -0.55 -10.69
CA MET A 287 -16.80 -0.76 -11.04
C MET A 287 -17.22 0.08 -12.26
N GLU A 288 -16.71 1.32 -12.37
CA GLU A 288 -16.92 2.15 -13.57
C GLU A 288 -16.28 1.52 -14.82
N ALA A 289 -15.07 0.97 -14.70
CA ALA A 289 -14.36 0.36 -15.82
C ALA A 289 -15.03 -0.93 -16.32
N LEU A 290 -15.52 -1.74 -15.41
CA LEU A 290 -16.14 -3.03 -15.74
C LEU A 290 -17.61 -2.94 -16.08
N ASP A 291 -18.34 -1.95 -15.52
CA ASP A 291 -19.81 -1.79 -15.62
C ASP A 291 -20.54 -3.15 -15.52
N PRO A 292 -20.33 -3.92 -14.42
CA PRO A 292 -20.80 -5.29 -14.32
C PRO A 292 -22.32 -5.40 -14.28
N GLN A 293 -22.90 -6.37 -15.01
CA GLN A 293 -24.33 -6.59 -15.12
C GLN A 293 -24.78 -7.81 -14.31
N GLU A 294 -26.09 -7.87 -13.97
CA GLU A 294 -26.67 -8.89 -13.08
C GLU A 294 -26.59 -10.33 -13.62
N ASP A 295 -26.49 -10.51 -14.94
CA ASP A 295 -26.41 -11.81 -15.62
C ASP A 295 -24.98 -12.18 -16.03
N GLU A 296 -23.97 -11.39 -15.64
CA GLU A 296 -22.58 -11.60 -16.01
C GLU A 296 -21.79 -12.45 -15.01
N LEU A 297 -20.74 -13.09 -15.51
CA LEU A 297 -19.72 -13.80 -14.76
C LEU A 297 -18.50 -12.92 -14.59
N ALA A 298 -18.03 -12.76 -13.35
CA ALA A 298 -16.83 -11.98 -13.05
C ALA A 298 -15.68 -12.86 -12.56
N VAL A 299 -14.45 -12.44 -12.85
CA VAL A 299 -13.23 -13.01 -12.27
C VAL A 299 -12.46 -11.94 -11.51
N ASP A 300 -12.05 -12.25 -10.26
CA ASP A 300 -11.22 -11.40 -9.40
C ASP A 300 -9.91 -12.13 -9.09
N LEU A 301 -8.83 -11.77 -9.77
CA LEU A 301 -7.49 -12.34 -9.57
C LEU A 301 -6.69 -11.53 -8.56
N TYR A 302 -6.02 -12.22 -7.63
CA TYR A 302 -5.32 -11.62 -6.49
C TYR A 302 -6.29 -10.92 -5.53
N CYS A 303 -7.46 -11.51 -5.32
CA CYS A 303 -8.62 -10.89 -4.68
C CYS A 303 -8.42 -10.50 -3.19
N GLY A 304 -7.34 -10.95 -2.55
CA GLY A 304 -7.06 -10.65 -1.15
C GLY A 304 -8.20 -11.09 -0.22
N ALA A 305 -8.66 -10.19 0.63
CA ALA A 305 -9.81 -10.42 1.51
C ALA A 305 -11.15 -9.95 0.91
N GLY A 306 -11.18 -9.61 -0.39
CA GLY A 306 -12.40 -9.33 -1.14
C GLY A 306 -12.69 -7.86 -1.40
N THR A 307 -11.68 -7.02 -1.57
CA THR A 307 -11.86 -5.58 -1.84
C THR A 307 -12.70 -5.34 -3.09
N PHE A 308 -12.46 -6.08 -4.17
CA PHE A 308 -13.23 -6.01 -5.41
C PHE A 308 -14.26 -7.15 -5.53
N THR A 309 -14.01 -8.30 -4.91
CA THR A 309 -14.95 -9.44 -4.91
C THR A 309 -16.32 -9.07 -4.36
N LEU A 310 -16.38 -8.36 -3.20
CA LEU A 310 -17.64 -7.99 -2.56
C LEU A 310 -18.54 -7.10 -3.46
N PRO A 311 -18.02 -6.01 -4.07
CA PRO A 311 -18.79 -5.20 -4.99
C PRO A 311 -19.17 -5.92 -6.29
N LEU A 312 -18.34 -6.81 -6.83
CA LEU A 312 -18.67 -7.64 -7.99
C LEU A 312 -19.79 -8.63 -7.67
N ALA A 313 -19.71 -9.34 -6.53
CA ALA A 313 -20.73 -10.30 -6.11
C ALA A 313 -22.13 -9.68 -5.87
N ARG A 314 -22.22 -8.36 -5.69
CA ARG A 314 -23.48 -7.65 -5.59
C ARG A 314 -24.10 -7.27 -6.93
N ARG A 315 -23.30 -7.36 -8.00
CA ARG A 315 -23.68 -6.85 -9.33
C ARG A 315 -23.72 -7.94 -10.40
N CYS A 316 -23.00 -9.04 -10.19
CA CYS A 316 -22.89 -10.14 -11.13
C CYS A 316 -23.68 -11.35 -10.65
N ASP A 317 -24.04 -12.25 -11.58
CA ASP A 317 -24.62 -13.56 -11.27
C ASP A 317 -23.67 -14.42 -10.46
N PHE A 318 -22.37 -14.43 -10.86
CA PHE A 318 -21.37 -15.25 -10.22
C PHE A 318 -19.98 -14.60 -10.27
N VAL A 319 -19.13 -14.86 -9.24
CA VAL A 319 -17.75 -14.40 -9.17
C VAL A 319 -16.81 -15.55 -8.86
N ALA A 320 -15.77 -15.76 -9.68
CA ALA A 320 -14.63 -16.60 -9.33
C ALA A 320 -13.49 -15.74 -8.77
N ALA A 321 -13.09 -15.97 -7.51
CA ALA A 321 -12.12 -15.17 -6.78
C ALA A 321 -10.88 -15.99 -6.41
N VAL A 322 -9.69 -15.62 -6.91
CA VAL A 322 -8.44 -16.36 -6.73
C VAL A 322 -7.47 -15.63 -5.83
N GLU A 323 -6.98 -16.30 -4.78
CA GLU A 323 -6.01 -15.75 -3.82
C GLU A 323 -5.06 -16.81 -3.28
N ALA A 324 -3.75 -16.54 -3.34
CA ALA A 324 -2.72 -17.47 -2.87
C ALA A 324 -2.51 -17.46 -1.35
N TYR A 325 -2.77 -16.32 -0.69
CA TYR A 325 -2.47 -16.17 0.74
C TYR A 325 -3.58 -16.73 1.62
N GLY A 326 -3.36 -17.91 2.19
CA GLY A 326 -4.38 -18.64 2.96
C GLY A 326 -5.10 -17.84 4.07
N PRO A 327 -4.47 -16.93 4.85
CA PRO A 327 -5.20 -16.05 5.76
C PRO A 327 -6.22 -15.15 5.04
N ALA A 328 -5.87 -14.57 3.89
CA ALA A 328 -6.77 -13.72 3.11
C ALA A 328 -7.95 -14.53 2.52
N VAL A 329 -7.70 -15.74 2.03
CA VAL A 329 -8.76 -16.69 1.60
C VAL A 329 -9.78 -16.95 2.71
N ARG A 330 -9.31 -17.18 3.95
CA ARG A 330 -10.22 -17.39 5.10
C ARG A 330 -10.99 -16.13 5.47
N ASP A 331 -10.35 -14.97 5.37
CA ASP A 331 -11.00 -13.70 5.65
C ASP A 331 -12.04 -13.37 4.56
N LEU A 332 -11.74 -13.64 3.28
CA LEU A 332 -12.70 -13.50 2.18
C LEU A 332 -13.96 -14.34 2.41
N ARG A 333 -13.81 -15.65 2.69
CA ARG A 333 -14.96 -16.52 2.98
C ARG A 333 -15.82 -15.99 4.13
N ARG A 334 -15.19 -15.51 5.22
CA ARG A 334 -15.89 -14.86 6.33
C ARG A 334 -16.60 -13.57 5.91
N ASN A 335 -15.95 -12.77 5.06
CA ASN A 335 -16.53 -11.52 4.59
C ASN A 335 -17.74 -11.76 3.69
N LEU A 336 -17.73 -12.81 2.87
CA LEU A 336 -18.90 -13.24 2.09
C LEU A 336 -20.07 -13.63 3.00
N GLU A 337 -19.81 -14.45 4.04
CA GLU A 337 -20.83 -14.82 5.03
C GLU A 337 -21.44 -13.59 5.74
N ILE A 338 -20.60 -12.66 6.22
CA ILE A 338 -21.06 -11.43 6.90
C ILE A 338 -21.94 -10.58 5.98
N ASN A 339 -21.60 -10.51 4.70
CA ASN A 339 -22.31 -9.71 3.71
C ASN A 339 -23.46 -10.47 3.02
N LYS A 340 -23.68 -11.76 3.37
CA LYS A 340 -24.73 -12.63 2.81
C LYS A 340 -24.61 -12.78 1.30
N LEU A 341 -23.40 -12.99 0.82
CA LEU A 341 -23.06 -13.23 -0.58
C LEU A 341 -22.71 -14.71 -0.74
N ASP A 342 -23.48 -15.43 -1.54
CA ASP A 342 -23.38 -16.88 -1.76
C ASP A 342 -23.06 -17.25 -3.22
N ASN A 343 -22.89 -16.24 -4.07
CA ASN A 343 -22.59 -16.36 -5.49
C ASN A 343 -21.09 -16.22 -5.81
N VAL A 344 -20.21 -16.62 -4.88
CA VAL A 344 -18.74 -16.49 -5.07
C VAL A 344 -18.06 -17.83 -4.83
N ASP A 345 -17.30 -18.30 -5.81
CA ASP A 345 -16.33 -19.39 -5.63
C ASP A 345 -14.96 -18.83 -5.23
N VAL A 346 -14.48 -19.24 -4.05
CA VAL A 346 -13.20 -18.78 -3.48
C VAL A 346 -12.13 -19.84 -3.69
N ILE A 347 -11.27 -19.60 -4.67
CA ILE A 347 -10.21 -20.50 -5.12
C ILE A 347 -8.89 -20.11 -4.40
N GLY A 348 -8.35 -21.04 -3.63
CA GLY A 348 -7.10 -20.83 -2.89
C GLY A 348 -5.90 -21.33 -3.68
N GLY A 349 -5.08 -20.42 -4.26
CA GLY A 349 -3.89 -20.80 -5.01
C GLY A 349 -3.30 -19.65 -5.82
N ASP A 350 -2.28 -19.99 -6.60
CA ASP A 350 -1.61 -19.06 -7.51
C ASP A 350 -2.51 -18.73 -8.70
N ALA A 351 -2.65 -17.46 -9.06
CA ALA A 351 -3.58 -16.98 -10.07
C ALA A 351 -3.33 -17.55 -11.49
N VAL A 352 -2.11 -18.01 -11.78
CA VAL A 352 -1.80 -18.66 -13.06
C VAL A 352 -2.16 -20.15 -13.04
N ARG A 353 -1.87 -20.83 -11.93
CA ARG A 353 -2.09 -22.28 -11.78
C ARG A 353 -3.55 -22.64 -11.54
N GLU A 354 -4.22 -21.79 -10.79
CA GLU A 354 -5.62 -21.94 -10.40
C GLU A 354 -6.49 -20.92 -11.14
N PHE A 355 -6.11 -20.60 -12.40
CA PHE A 355 -6.94 -19.72 -13.23
C PHE A 355 -8.31 -20.39 -13.44
N PRO A 356 -9.42 -19.67 -13.24
CA PRO A 356 -10.75 -20.26 -13.36
C PRO A 356 -11.00 -20.86 -14.75
N ASP A 357 -11.53 -22.09 -14.80
CA ASP A 357 -11.96 -22.72 -16.06
C ASP A 357 -13.22 -22.08 -16.67
N GLN A 358 -13.91 -21.29 -15.88
CA GLN A 358 -15.13 -20.60 -16.27
C GLN A 358 -14.80 -19.40 -17.14
N ASP A 359 -15.61 -19.19 -18.15
CA ASP A 359 -15.54 -17.99 -18.94
C ASP A 359 -15.94 -16.75 -18.10
N ALA A 360 -15.46 -15.59 -18.48
CA ALA A 360 -15.71 -14.34 -17.76
C ALA A 360 -16.20 -13.26 -18.72
N ASP A 361 -17.21 -12.49 -18.31
CA ASP A 361 -17.67 -11.32 -19.03
C ASP A 361 -16.85 -10.08 -18.61
N VAL A 362 -16.45 -10.01 -17.34
CA VAL A 362 -15.62 -8.93 -16.79
C VAL A 362 -14.55 -9.50 -15.86
N LEU A 363 -13.38 -8.84 -15.81
CA LEU A 363 -12.25 -9.32 -15.04
C LEU A 363 -11.52 -8.18 -14.32
N VAL A 364 -11.21 -8.35 -13.03
CA VAL A 364 -10.31 -7.45 -12.29
C VAL A 364 -9.04 -8.18 -11.88
N VAL A 365 -7.90 -7.48 -11.96
CA VAL A 365 -6.64 -7.97 -11.44
C VAL A 365 -5.95 -6.91 -10.57
N ASP A 366 -5.50 -7.28 -9.36
CA ASP A 366 -4.72 -6.44 -8.44
C ASP A 366 -3.43 -7.17 -8.02
N PRO A 367 -2.46 -7.34 -8.94
CA PRO A 367 -1.27 -8.13 -8.69
C PRO A 367 -0.32 -7.45 -7.69
N PRO A 368 0.63 -8.20 -7.09
CA PRO A 368 1.66 -7.63 -6.24
C PRO A 368 2.59 -6.68 -7.04
N ARG A 369 3.48 -5.96 -6.36
CA ARG A 369 4.43 -4.99 -6.96
C ARG A 369 5.25 -5.51 -8.13
N ALA A 370 5.42 -6.82 -8.26
CA ALA A 370 6.11 -7.42 -9.39
C ALA A 370 5.34 -7.33 -10.72
N GLY A 371 4.06 -6.98 -10.66
CA GLY A 371 3.13 -6.99 -11.80
C GLY A 371 2.72 -8.41 -12.18
N LEU A 372 2.18 -8.57 -13.36
CA LEU A 372 1.73 -9.84 -13.91
C LEU A 372 2.89 -10.66 -14.51
N ALA A 373 2.82 -11.97 -14.35
CA ALA A 373 3.60 -12.89 -15.14
C ALA A 373 3.09 -12.89 -16.61
N PRO A 374 3.95 -13.16 -17.61
CA PRO A 374 3.50 -13.23 -19.00
C PRO A 374 2.34 -14.20 -19.19
N GLU A 375 2.41 -15.37 -18.57
CA GLU A 375 1.41 -16.43 -18.63
C GLU A 375 0.04 -15.97 -18.09
N ALA A 376 0.01 -15.06 -17.09
CA ALA A 376 -1.24 -14.49 -16.61
C ALA A 376 -1.91 -13.59 -17.65
N ILE A 377 -1.12 -12.85 -18.44
CA ILE A 377 -1.63 -12.00 -19.51
C ILE A 377 -2.23 -12.87 -20.61
N ASP A 378 -1.54 -13.96 -21.00
CA ASP A 378 -2.01 -14.90 -22.01
C ASP A 378 -3.34 -15.57 -21.57
N LEU A 379 -3.46 -15.95 -20.30
CA LEU A 379 -4.68 -16.52 -19.74
C LEU A 379 -5.84 -15.50 -19.74
N ILE A 380 -5.60 -14.25 -19.34
CA ILE A 380 -6.59 -13.17 -19.38
C ILE A 380 -7.05 -12.93 -20.84
N ALA A 381 -6.12 -12.91 -21.79
CA ALA A 381 -6.43 -12.72 -23.20
C ALA A 381 -7.28 -13.88 -23.77
N SER A 382 -7.13 -15.09 -23.24
CA SER A 382 -7.87 -16.28 -23.67
C SER A 382 -9.32 -16.32 -23.16
N THR A 383 -9.70 -15.52 -22.15
CA THR A 383 -11.11 -15.42 -21.68
C THR A 383 -11.97 -14.71 -22.70
N SER A 384 -13.31 -14.73 -22.53
CA SER A 384 -14.26 -13.91 -23.31
C SER A 384 -14.47 -12.51 -22.73
N ALA A 385 -13.78 -12.16 -21.65
CA ALA A 385 -13.98 -10.90 -20.94
C ALA A 385 -14.01 -9.70 -21.89
N ARG A 386 -15.12 -8.92 -21.85
CA ARG A 386 -15.30 -7.72 -22.66
C ARG A 386 -14.51 -6.53 -22.12
N ASP A 387 -14.40 -6.46 -20.78
CA ASP A 387 -13.66 -5.41 -20.07
C ASP A 387 -12.77 -6.02 -18.99
N VAL A 388 -11.57 -5.45 -18.85
CA VAL A 388 -10.59 -5.82 -17.81
C VAL A 388 -10.18 -4.56 -17.05
N ALA A 389 -10.25 -4.61 -15.72
CA ALA A 389 -9.69 -3.59 -14.84
C ALA A 389 -8.38 -4.08 -14.22
N TYR A 390 -7.28 -3.35 -14.44
CA TYR A 390 -5.99 -3.65 -13.84
C TYR A 390 -5.66 -2.57 -12.78
N VAL A 391 -5.51 -2.99 -11.53
CA VAL A 391 -5.08 -2.14 -10.41
C VAL A 391 -3.60 -2.38 -10.17
N SER A 392 -2.80 -1.31 -10.08
CA SER A 392 -1.34 -1.42 -9.89
C SER A 392 -0.80 -0.41 -8.90
N CYS A 393 0.09 -0.85 -8.03
CA CYS A 393 0.81 -0.01 -7.07
C CYS A 393 2.23 0.42 -7.52
N ASP A 394 2.66 0.00 -8.72
CA ASP A 394 4.00 0.32 -9.26
C ASP A 394 3.93 0.69 -10.73
N PRO A 395 4.23 1.95 -11.11
CA PRO A 395 4.11 2.42 -12.47
C PRO A 395 5.11 1.77 -13.44
N ALA A 396 6.25 1.26 -12.95
CA ALA A 396 7.26 0.66 -13.84
C ALA A 396 6.84 -0.74 -14.29
N THR A 397 6.34 -1.57 -13.37
CA THR A 397 5.78 -2.88 -13.72
C THR A 397 4.48 -2.74 -14.48
N LEU A 398 3.64 -1.76 -14.12
CA LEU A 398 2.45 -1.43 -14.89
C LEU A 398 2.79 -1.11 -16.35
N ALA A 399 3.68 -0.16 -16.59
CA ALA A 399 4.06 0.24 -17.96
C ALA A 399 4.61 -0.94 -18.80
N ARG A 400 5.38 -1.86 -18.17
CA ARG A 400 5.84 -3.10 -18.80
C ARG A 400 4.67 -4.01 -19.17
N ASP A 401 3.71 -4.17 -18.28
CA ASP A 401 2.59 -5.08 -18.48
C ASP A 401 1.59 -4.51 -19.50
N LEU A 402 1.31 -3.20 -19.46
CA LEU A 402 0.49 -2.52 -20.47
C LEU A 402 1.04 -2.70 -21.88
N LYS A 403 2.38 -2.58 -22.04
CA LYS A 403 3.04 -2.83 -23.33
C LYS A 403 2.75 -4.26 -23.82
N ARG A 404 2.83 -5.26 -22.94
CA ARG A 404 2.55 -6.67 -23.30
C ARG A 404 1.09 -6.90 -23.69
N PHE A 405 0.13 -6.31 -22.95
CA PHE A 405 -1.29 -6.38 -23.30
C PHE A 405 -1.57 -5.79 -24.69
N VAL A 406 -0.95 -4.66 -25.01
CA VAL A 406 -1.11 -4.00 -26.33
C VAL A 406 -0.43 -4.81 -27.43
N GLU A 407 0.75 -5.40 -27.17
CA GLU A 407 1.46 -6.25 -28.15
C GLU A 407 0.74 -7.58 -28.38
N GLU A 408 0.05 -8.13 -27.39
CA GLU A 408 -0.79 -9.33 -27.51
C GLU A 408 -2.00 -9.07 -28.41
N GLY A 409 -2.61 -7.88 -28.34
CA GLY A 409 -3.57 -7.38 -29.33
C GLY A 409 -5.03 -7.76 -29.09
N THR A 410 -5.38 -8.51 -28.05
CA THR A 410 -6.77 -8.86 -27.73
C THR A 410 -7.53 -7.68 -27.15
N PHE A 411 -6.84 -6.82 -26.38
CA PHE A 411 -7.43 -5.67 -25.71
C PHE A 411 -6.83 -4.35 -26.16
N SER A 412 -7.67 -3.32 -26.17
CA SER A 412 -7.27 -1.91 -26.32
C SER A 412 -7.32 -1.19 -24.98
N LEU A 413 -6.36 -0.27 -24.76
CA LEU A 413 -6.38 0.64 -23.62
C LEU A 413 -7.48 1.69 -23.82
N VAL A 414 -8.34 1.84 -22.81
CA VAL A 414 -9.42 2.84 -22.82
C VAL A 414 -9.06 4.01 -21.90
N LYS A 415 -8.53 3.74 -20.71
CA LYS A 415 -8.36 4.76 -19.68
C LYS A 415 -7.30 4.33 -18.67
N ILE A 416 -6.46 5.27 -18.23
CA ILE A 416 -5.45 5.08 -17.17
C ILE A 416 -5.69 6.15 -16.10
N THR A 417 -6.13 5.78 -14.91
CA THR A 417 -6.49 6.71 -13.84
C THR A 417 -5.55 6.53 -12.63
N PRO A 418 -4.62 7.47 -12.40
CA PRO A 418 -3.81 7.46 -11.19
C PRO A 418 -4.64 7.81 -9.95
N VAL A 419 -4.31 7.20 -8.81
CA VAL A 419 -4.98 7.41 -7.52
C VAL A 419 -3.95 7.69 -6.44
N ASP A 420 -4.06 8.83 -5.77
CA ASP A 420 -3.23 9.10 -4.60
C ASP A 420 -3.80 8.46 -3.34
N LEU A 421 -3.50 7.19 -3.17
CA LEU A 421 -3.82 6.41 -1.97
C LEU A 421 -2.89 6.73 -0.80
N PHE A 422 -1.65 7.19 -1.09
CA PHE A 422 -0.57 7.39 -0.12
C PHE A 422 -0.07 8.84 -0.10
N PRO A 423 -0.86 9.83 0.38
CA PRO A 423 -0.36 11.18 0.64
C PRO A 423 0.96 11.18 1.42
N GLN A 424 1.82 12.17 1.17
CA GLN A 424 3.15 12.35 1.78
C GLN A 424 4.22 11.36 1.28
N THR A 425 3.93 10.56 0.27
CA THR A 425 4.88 9.62 -0.34
C THR A 425 4.85 9.70 -1.86
N PHE A 426 5.85 9.15 -2.54
CA PHE A 426 5.90 9.04 -4.00
C PHE A 426 4.99 7.95 -4.57
N HIS A 427 4.47 7.04 -3.74
CA HIS A 427 3.62 5.94 -4.20
C HIS A 427 2.32 6.45 -4.81
N CYS A 428 1.94 5.81 -5.91
CA CYS A 428 0.71 6.06 -6.63
C CYS A 428 0.08 4.71 -7.01
N GLU A 429 -1.20 4.55 -6.74
CA GLU A 429 -1.98 3.47 -7.34
C GLU A 429 -2.49 3.92 -8.70
N THR A 430 -2.79 2.96 -9.57
CA THR A 430 -3.31 3.27 -10.90
C THR A 430 -4.34 2.22 -11.29
N VAL A 431 -5.51 2.66 -11.74
CA VAL A 431 -6.55 1.79 -12.33
C VAL A 431 -6.51 1.96 -13.84
N VAL A 432 -6.37 0.85 -14.55
CA VAL A 432 -6.36 0.81 -16.01
C VAL A 432 -7.59 0.04 -16.49
N HIS A 433 -8.28 0.61 -17.44
CA HIS A 433 -9.40 -0.03 -18.14
C HIS A 433 -8.95 -0.49 -19.52
N PHE A 434 -9.16 -1.77 -19.79
CA PHE A 434 -9.02 -2.39 -21.10
C PHE A 434 -10.36 -2.85 -21.61
N LYS A 435 -10.56 -2.74 -22.91
CA LYS A 435 -11.73 -3.25 -23.62
C LYS A 435 -11.29 -4.21 -24.73
N ARG A 436 -12.03 -5.29 -24.89
CA ARG A 436 -11.79 -6.27 -25.95
C ARG A 436 -12.04 -5.64 -27.33
N ASN A 437 -11.15 -5.94 -28.29
CA ASN A 437 -11.23 -5.47 -29.67
C ASN A 437 -12.35 -6.11 -30.48
#